data_9a8b011d7ed6c36bbce14494bf403f09
#
_entry.id   9a8b011d7ed6c36bbce14494bf403f09
#
_cell.length_a   1.000
_cell.length_b   1.000
_cell.length_c   1.000
_cell.angle_alpha   90.00
_cell.angle_beta   90.00
_cell.angle_gamma   90.00
#
_symmetry.space_group_name_H-M   'P 1'
#
loop_
_entity.id
_entity.type
_entity.pdbx_description
1 polymer ?
#
loop_
_entity_poly.entity_id
_entity_poly.type
_entity_poly.pdbx_seq_one_letter_code
_entity_poly.pdbx_strand_id
1 'polypeptide(L)' 'MVYEQYDFARNPIVRNQVFFLQSKCSRCDYSVLAGSLEELLQEEKRHRALCRLMRAT' A
#
# COMPACT_ATOMS: atom_id res chain seq x y z
N MET A 1 13.79 -18.43 -7.64
CA MET A 1 12.48 -18.32 -7.19
C MET A 1 11.86 -17.00 -7.59
N VAL A 2 10.72 -17.06 -8.11
CA VAL A 2 10.08 -15.87 -8.56
C VAL A 2 8.87 -15.66 -7.76
N TYR A 3 8.65 -14.50 -7.28
CA TYR A 3 7.44 -14.22 -6.61
C TYR A 3 7.04 -12.85 -7.01
N GLU A 4 5.77 -12.60 -6.93
CA GLU A 4 5.28 -11.37 -7.31
C GLU A 4 5.65 -10.36 -6.36
N GLN A 5 6.17 -9.29 -6.82
CA GLN A 5 6.55 -8.28 -5.96
C GLN A 5 5.71 -7.11 -6.22
N TYR A 6 4.83 -6.79 -5.30
CA TYR A 6 4.11 -5.58 -5.38
C TYR A 6 4.91 -4.59 -4.61
N ASP A 7 5.57 -3.72 -5.33
CA ASP A 7 6.42 -2.75 -4.69
C ASP A 7 5.55 -1.63 -4.17
N PHE A 8 5.47 -1.54 -2.87
CA PHE A 8 4.78 -0.44 -2.26
C PHE A 8 5.79 0.52 -1.70
N ALA A 9 5.70 1.76 -2.10
CA ALA A 9 6.57 2.80 -1.56
C ALA A 9 5.95 3.28 -0.26
N ARG A 10 6.64 3.08 0.85
CA ARG A 10 6.14 3.47 2.14
C ARG A 10 6.85 4.70 2.62
N ASN A 11 6.07 5.68 3.03
CA ASN A 11 6.63 6.92 3.52
C ASN A 11 5.94 7.31 4.81
N PRO A 12 6.71 7.77 5.80
CA PRO A 12 6.10 8.27 7.01
C PRO A 12 5.56 9.67 6.78
N ILE A 13 4.40 9.95 7.31
CA ILE A 13 3.79 11.24 7.18
C ILE A 13 3.33 11.69 8.55
N VAL A 14 3.67 12.92 8.91
CA VAL A 14 3.24 13.47 10.18
C VAL A 14 2.29 14.63 9.90
N ARG A 15 1.10 14.55 10.45
CA ARG A 15 0.11 15.58 10.29
C ARG A 15 -0.49 15.89 11.63
N ASN A 16 -0.50 17.15 12.00
CA ASN A 16 -1.06 17.54 13.28
C ASN A 16 -0.49 16.71 14.41
N GLN A 17 0.82 16.48 14.36
CA GLN A 17 1.52 15.74 15.39
C GLN A 17 1.07 14.29 15.48
N VAL A 18 0.43 13.78 14.46
CA VAL A 18 0.04 12.39 14.40
C VAL A 18 0.84 11.71 13.30
N PHE A 19 1.36 10.54 13.62
CA PHE A 19 2.23 9.81 12.71
C PHE A 19 1.40 8.83 11.90
N PHE A 20 1.55 8.91 10.59
CA PHE A 20 0.88 7.97 9.70
C PHE A 20 1.90 7.32 8.79
N LEU A 21 1.55 6.18 8.28
CA LEU A 21 2.35 5.52 7.27
C LEU A 21 1.56 5.53 5.97
N GLN A 22 2.20 5.98 4.92
CA GLN A 22 1.56 5.99 3.61
C GLN A 22 2.18 4.90 2.76
N SER A 23 1.34 4.17 2.05
CA SER A 23 1.79 3.15 1.14
C SER A 23 1.24 3.47 -0.24
N LYS A 24 2.10 3.44 -1.23
CA LYS A 24 1.69 3.76 -2.57
C LYS A 24 2.09 2.63 -3.50
N CYS A 25 1.13 2.13 -4.26
CA CYS A 25 1.40 1.04 -5.18
C CYS A 25 2.15 1.55 -6.39
N SER A 26 3.21 0.87 -6.77
CA SER A 26 3.99 1.31 -7.92
C SER A 26 3.38 0.87 -9.22
N ARG A 27 2.39 0.00 -9.18
CA ARG A 27 1.78 -0.48 -10.40
C ARG A 27 0.54 0.29 -10.80
N CYS A 28 -0.01 1.03 -9.87
CA CYS A 28 -1.16 1.86 -10.18
C CYS A 28 -1.08 3.07 -9.28
N ASP A 29 -2.11 3.88 -9.28
CA ASP A 29 -2.06 5.11 -8.53
C ASP A 29 -2.68 4.98 -7.16
N TYR A 30 -2.78 3.80 -6.66
CA TYR A 30 -3.41 3.57 -5.37
C TYR A 30 -2.48 4.03 -4.25
N SER A 31 -3.05 4.68 -3.27
CA SER A 31 -2.30 5.02 -2.08
C SER A 31 -3.23 4.94 -0.89
N VAL A 32 -2.65 4.67 0.26
CA VAL A 32 -3.44 4.50 1.46
C VAL A 32 -2.63 4.99 2.65
N LEU A 33 -3.32 5.54 3.61
CA LEU A 33 -2.71 5.98 4.85
C LEU A 33 -3.21 5.09 5.97
N ALA A 34 -2.31 4.72 6.84
CA ALA A 34 -2.66 3.89 7.97
C ALA A 34 -1.95 4.39 9.21
N GLY A 35 -2.56 4.20 10.34
CA GLY A 35 -1.98 4.64 11.59
C GLY A 35 -1.00 3.68 12.19
N SER A 36 -0.93 2.46 11.68
CA SER A 36 0.01 1.48 12.18
C SER A 36 0.46 0.60 11.06
N LEU A 37 1.59 -0.06 11.27
CA LEU A 37 2.12 -0.94 10.24
C LEU A 37 1.19 -2.12 9.99
N GLU A 38 0.57 -2.59 11.04
CA GLU A 38 -0.33 -3.73 10.91
C GLU A 38 -1.49 -3.41 10.00
N GLU A 39 -2.09 -2.24 10.19
CA GLU A 39 -3.16 -1.83 9.33
C GLU A 39 -2.67 -1.61 7.91
N LEU A 40 -1.47 -1.06 7.78
CA LEU A 40 -0.94 -0.82 6.46
C LEU A 40 -0.75 -2.11 5.70
N LEU A 41 -0.24 -3.13 6.37
CA LEU A 41 -0.04 -4.41 5.72
C LEU A 41 -1.35 -5.04 5.27
N GLN A 42 -2.40 -4.87 6.05
CA GLN A 42 -3.69 -5.39 5.66
C GLN A 42 -4.22 -4.67 4.45
N GLU A 43 -4.03 -3.36 4.40
CA GLU A 43 -4.50 -2.60 3.24
C GLU A 43 -3.72 -2.97 2.00
N GLU A 44 -2.43 -3.18 2.15
CA GLU A 44 -1.62 -3.58 1.01
C GLU A 44 -2.04 -4.95 0.50
N LYS A 45 -2.33 -5.86 1.42
CA LYS A 45 -2.75 -7.19 1.03
C LYS A 45 -4.08 -7.14 0.29
N ARG A 46 -4.99 -6.32 0.79
CA ARG A 46 -6.28 -6.19 0.15
C ARG A 46 -6.14 -5.58 -1.24
N HIS A 47 -5.33 -4.55 -1.36
CA HIS A 47 -5.15 -3.89 -2.64
C HIS A 47 -4.46 -4.81 -3.64
N ARG A 48 -3.57 -5.67 -3.15
CA ARG A 48 -2.85 -6.55 -4.05
C ARG A 48 -3.82 -7.39 -4.88
N ALA A 49 -4.87 -7.87 -4.24
CA ALA A 49 -5.87 -8.65 -4.96
C ALA A 49 -6.65 -7.77 -5.91
N LEU A 50 -7.02 -6.56 -5.48
CA LEU A 50 -7.78 -5.69 -6.33
C LEU A 50 -6.95 -5.16 -7.49
N CYS A 51 -5.69 -4.87 -7.24
CA CYS A 51 -4.83 -4.36 -8.28
C CYS A 51 -4.67 -5.40 -9.38
N ARG A 52 -4.57 -6.65 -9.01
CA ARG A 52 -4.45 -7.70 -9.97
C ARG A 52 -5.69 -7.79 -10.84
N LEU A 53 -6.87 -7.64 -10.23
CA LEU A 53 -8.09 -7.68 -11.00
C LEU A 53 -8.17 -6.52 -11.95
N MET A 54 -7.75 -5.35 -11.50
CA MET A 54 -7.83 -4.19 -12.35
C MET A 54 -6.91 -4.31 -13.53
N ARG A 55 -5.78 -4.95 -13.34
CA ARG A 55 -4.85 -5.07 -14.45
C ARG A 55 -5.22 -6.17 -15.41
N ALA A 56 -6.09 -7.04 -14.99
CA ALA A 56 -6.48 -8.15 -15.84
C ALA A 56 -7.39 -7.72 -16.96
N THR A 57 -7.90 -6.53 -16.94
CA THR A 57 -8.81 -6.11 -18.00
C THR A 57 -8.12 -5.61 -19.24
#